data_20a9bd7231d3debedd8bc8668a76a79c
#
_entry.id   20a9bd7231d3debedd8bc8668a76a79c
#
_cell.length_a   1.000
_cell.length_b   1.000
_cell.length_c   1.000
_cell.angle_alpha   90.00
_cell.angle_beta   90.00
_cell.angle_gamma   90.00
#
_symmetry.space_group_name_H-M   'P 1'
#
loop_
_entity.id
_entity.type
_entity.pdbx_description
1 polymer ?
#
loop_
_entity_poly.entity_id
_entity_poly.type
_entity_poly.pdbx_seq_one_letter_code
_entity_poly.pdbx_strand_id
1 'polypeptide(L)'
;MRTEPTTYNLLNTITFPEDLRRLSVEELPEVCKELRQDIIKEVSCNPGHFAASLGTVELTVALHYVFNTPYDRIVWDVGHQAYGHKILTGRREAFSTNRKFKGVRPFPSPEESDYDTFTCGHASNSISAALGMAVAAAEKGEKDRHVVAIIGDGSMSGGLAFEGLNNASSTPNNLLIILNDNDMSIDRSVGGMKQYLFNLTTSNRYNQLRFKTSRLLFKMGLLNEDRRKALIRFANSLKSMAAQQQNIFEGMNIRYFGPINGHDVKNIARVLRDIKDMQGPKILHLHTVKGKGFEPAEKNPDIWHAPGKFCLLYTSPSPRDVEESRM
;
A
#
# COMPACT_ATOMS: atom_id res chain seq x y z
N MET A 1 24.72 3.40 23.73
CA MET A 1 24.51 2.01 24.20
C MET A 1 24.12 1.19 23.02
N ARG A 2 24.89 0.18 22.65
CA ARG A 2 24.47 -0.82 21.65
C ARG A 2 23.38 -1.67 22.33
N THR A 3 22.14 -1.57 21.88
CA THR A 3 21.11 -2.53 22.24
C THR A 3 21.57 -3.92 21.79
N GLU A 4 21.34 -4.93 22.61
CA GLU A 4 21.62 -6.34 22.25
C GLU A 4 21.02 -6.64 20.87
N PRO A 5 21.67 -7.52 20.08
CA PRO A 5 21.15 -7.87 18.76
C PRO A 5 19.76 -8.50 18.94
N THR A 6 18.74 -7.80 18.49
CA THR A 6 17.37 -8.35 18.47
C THR A 6 17.38 -9.52 17.50
N THR A 7 17.26 -10.74 18.03
CA THR A 7 17.24 -11.95 17.22
C THR A 7 15.84 -12.11 16.66
N TYR A 8 15.67 -11.84 15.36
CA TYR A 8 14.44 -12.13 14.64
C TYR A 8 14.48 -13.56 14.10
N ASN A 9 13.38 -14.28 14.21
CA ASN A 9 13.32 -15.68 13.79
C ASN A 9 13.09 -15.78 12.27
N LEU A 10 12.10 -15.07 11.74
CA LEU A 10 11.72 -15.13 10.34
C LEU A 10 12.40 -14.05 9.49
N LEU A 11 12.46 -12.80 9.97
CA LEU A 11 13.05 -11.70 9.21
C LEU A 11 14.54 -11.93 8.91
N ASN A 12 15.26 -12.67 9.76
CA ASN A 12 16.65 -13.03 9.50
C ASN A 12 16.84 -14.05 8.36
N THR A 13 15.79 -14.77 7.99
CA THR A 13 15.80 -15.71 6.85
C THR A 13 15.39 -15.05 5.53
N ILE A 14 14.96 -13.80 5.58
CA ILE A 14 14.46 -13.07 4.42
C ILE A 14 15.50 -12.02 4.00
N THR A 15 16.15 -12.25 2.87
CA THR A 15 17.01 -11.26 2.22
C THR A 15 16.28 -10.60 1.05
N PHE A 16 15.57 -11.39 0.26
CA PHE A 16 14.81 -10.94 -0.90
C PHE A 16 13.36 -11.45 -0.87
N PRO A 17 12.46 -10.88 -1.68
CA PRO A 17 11.07 -11.32 -1.75
C PRO A 17 10.87 -12.80 -2.07
N GLU A 18 11.83 -13.44 -2.75
CA GLU A 18 11.81 -14.89 -3.02
C GLU A 18 11.79 -15.69 -1.73
N ASP A 19 12.53 -15.27 -0.72
CA ASP A 19 12.60 -15.95 0.57
C ASP A 19 11.27 -15.81 1.31
N LEU A 20 10.69 -14.59 1.29
CA LEU A 20 9.37 -14.32 1.87
C LEU A 20 8.28 -15.20 1.22
N ARG A 21 8.33 -15.42 -0.09
CA ARG A 21 7.35 -16.25 -0.81
C ARG A 21 7.42 -17.74 -0.48
N ARG A 22 8.51 -18.22 0.15
CA ARG A 22 8.63 -19.60 0.63
C ARG A 22 7.90 -19.85 1.93
N LEU A 23 7.59 -18.80 2.68
CA LEU A 23 6.85 -18.91 3.95
C LEU A 23 5.38 -19.24 3.72
N SER A 24 4.77 -19.86 4.71
CA SER A 24 3.32 -20.04 4.74
C SER A 24 2.59 -18.71 5.03
N VAL A 25 1.34 -18.63 4.62
CA VAL A 25 0.49 -17.46 4.92
C VAL A 25 0.32 -17.26 6.43
N GLU A 26 0.43 -18.34 7.21
CA GLU A 26 0.30 -18.31 8.66
C GLU A 26 1.49 -17.63 9.37
N GLU A 27 2.66 -17.59 8.74
CA GLU A 27 3.88 -16.97 9.25
C GLU A 27 3.93 -15.45 8.98
N LEU A 28 3.18 -14.94 8.00
CA LEU A 28 3.22 -13.52 7.59
C LEU A 28 2.94 -12.52 8.74
N PRO A 29 2.03 -12.78 9.70
CA PRO A 29 1.85 -11.87 10.84
C PRO A 29 3.09 -11.71 11.70
N GLU A 30 3.88 -12.78 11.89
CA GLU A 30 5.13 -12.68 12.65
C GLU A 30 6.21 -11.91 11.86
N VAL A 31 6.30 -12.13 10.54
CA VAL A 31 7.16 -11.31 9.67
C VAL A 31 6.79 -9.82 9.79
N CYS A 32 5.51 -9.48 9.77
CA CYS A 32 5.05 -8.09 9.94
C CYS A 32 5.46 -7.52 11.30
N LYS A 33 5.35 -8.30 12.36
CA LYS A 33 5.74 -7.89 13.71
C LYS A 33 7.26 -7.64 13.80
N GLU A 34 8.08 -8.56 13.30
CA GLU A 34 9.54 -8.44 13.30
C GLU A 34 10.00 -7.26 12.41
N LEU A 35 9.42 -7.10 11.22
CA LEU A 35 9.71 -5.97 10.32
C LEU A 35 9.37 -4.63 10.96
N ARG A 36 8.24 -4.55 11.66
CA ARG A 36 7.85 -3.34 12.40
C ARG A 36 8.86 -3.02 13.50
N GLN A 37 9.28 -4.02 14.26
CA GLN A 37 10.29 -3.84 15.31
C GLN A 37 11.64 -3.37 14.74
N ASP A 38 12.05 -3.93 13.59
CA ASP A 38 13.27 -3.55 12.90
C ASP A 38 13.20 -2.07 12.45
N ILE A 39 12.08 -1.64 11.84
CA ILE A 39 11.85 -0.23 11.46
C ILE A 39 11.90 0.68 12.69
N ILE A 40 11.24 0.32 13.79
CA ILE A 40 11.23 1.11 15.03
C ILE A 40 12.65 1.28 15.57
N LYS A 41 13.41 0.19 15.65
CA LYS A 41 14.79 0.18 16.12
C LYS A 41 15.70 1.06 15.26
N GLU A 42 15.66 0.86 13.95
CA GLU A 42 16.55 1.58 13.03
C GLU A 42 16.22 3.08 12.97
N VAL A 43 14.93 3.45 12.88
CA VAL A 43 14.54 4.86 12.78
C VAL A 43 14.73 5.61 14.10
N SER A 44 14.70 4.93 15.25
CA SER A 44 15.01 5.55 16.53
C SER A 44 16.44 6.12 16.60
N CYS A 45 17.38 5.44 15.92
CA CYS A 45 18.79 5.85 15.84
C CYS A 45 19.11 6.68 14.60
N ASN A 46 18.39 6.47 13.52
CA ASN A 46 18.60 7.07 12.20
C ASN A 46 17.29 7.71 11.71
N PRO A 47 17.07 9.01 11.98
CA PRO A 47 15.80 9.70 11.73
C PRO A 47 15.26 9.57 10.32
N GLY A 48 13.93 9.42 10.17
CA GLY A 48 13.28 9.30 8.88
C GLY A 48 11.75 9.29 8.97
N HIS A 49 11.09 8.97 7.85
CA HIS A 49 9.63 8.87 7.79
C HIS A 49 9.13 7.63 8.54
N PHE A 50 8.74 7.84 9.78
CA PHE A 50 8.47 6.78 10.74
C PHE A 50 7.03 6.26 10.70
N ALA A 51 6.08 7.11 11.11
CA ALA A 51 4.69 6.68 11.27
C ALA A 51 4.05 6.19 9.95
N ALA A 52 4.42 6.80 8.82
CA ALA A 52 3.93 6.36 7.50
C ALA A 52 4.41 4.95 7.15
N SER A 53 5.70 4.65 7.40
CA SER A 53 6.28 3.33 7.15
C SER A 53 5.72 2.25 8.08
N LEU A 54 5.39 2.57 9.33
CA LEU A 54 4.72 1.64 10.25
C LEU A 54 3.30 1.31 9.82
N GLY A 55 2.60 2.27 9.21
CA GLY A 55 1.23 2.08 8.70
C GLY A 55 1.14 1.14 7.49
N THR A 56 2.25 0.89 6.79
CA THR A 56 2.26 0.09 5.54
C THR A 56 2.99 -1.25 5.65
N VAL A 57 3.34 -1.70 6.84
CA VAL A 57 4.08 -2.95 7.05
C VAL A 57 3.34 -4.15 6.46
N GLU A 58 2.08 -4.36 6.82
CA GLU A 58 1.27 -5.48 6.34
C GLU A 58 1.05 -5.42 4.83
N LEU A 59 0.79 -4.23 4.29
CA LEU A 59 0.68 -4.01 2.86
C LEU A 59 1.97 -4.40 2.13
N THR A 60 3.13 -3.95 2.64
CA THR A 60 4.44 -4.22 2.04
C THR A 60 4.74 -5.72 2.01
N VAL A 61 4.53 -6.42 3.14
CA VAL A 61 4.70 -7.88 3.23
C VAL A 61 3.76 -8.59 2.24
N ALA A 62 2.48 -8.23 2.20
CA ALA A 62 1.51 -8.84 1.30
C ALA A 62 1.85 -8.63 -0.18
N LEU A 63 2.33 -7.44 -0.55
CA LEU A 63 2.76 -7.12 -1.93
C LEU A 63 3.92 -8.02 -2.37
N HIS A 64 5.00 -8.08 -1.59
CA HIS A 64 6.16 -8.89 -1.93
C HIS A 64 5.90 -10.41 -1.82
N TYR A 65 4.88 -10.80 -1.08
CA TYR A 65 4.43 -12.19 -1.00
C TYR A 65 3.61 -12.64 -2.21
N VAL A 66 2.81 -11.72 -2.80
CA VAL A 66 1.87 -12.06 -3.88
C VAL A 66 2.45 -11.77 -5.26
N PHE A 67 3.21 -10.68 -5.41
CA PHE A 67 3.77 -10.26 -6.69
C PHE A 67 5.22 -10.73 -6.85
N ASN A 68 5.56 -11.10 -8.08
CA ASN A 68 6.89 -11.60 -8.44
C ASN A 68 7.85 -10.44 -8.74
N THR A 69 8.15 -9.59 -7.73
CA THR A 69 9.14 -8.53 -7.85
C THR A 69 10.56 -9.09 -7.97
N PRO A 70 11.46 -8.50 -8.78
CA PRO A 70 11.32 -7.23 -9.49
C PRO A 70 10.67 -7.34 -10.88
N TYR A 71 10.26 -8.53 -11.35
CA TYR A 71 9.58 -8.69 -12.64
C TYR A 71 8.26 -7.90 -12.64
N ASP A 72 7.41 -8.11 -11.64
CA ASP A 72 6.26 -7.24 -11.37
C ASP A 72 6.74 -5.88 -10.84
N ARG A 73 6.05 -4.81 -11.19
CA ARG A 73 6.46 -3.44 -10.91
C ARG A 73 5.62 -2.84 -9.79
N ILE A 74 6.30 -2.29 -8.78
CA ILE A 74 5.66 -1.57 -7.66
C ILE A 74 6.13 -0.12 -7.69
N VAL A 75 5.20 0.82 -7.81
CA VAL A 75 5.47 2.27 -7.83
C VAL A 75 4.90 2.89 -6.55
N TRP A 76 5.77 3.40 -5.71
CA TRP A 76 5.42 4.10 -4.46
C TRP A 76 5.20 5.58 -4.72
N ASP A 77 4.05 6.12 -4.29
CA ASP A 77 3.82 7.56 -4.30
C ASP A 77 4.66 8.22 -3.21
N VAL A 78 5.37 9.31 -3.54
CA VAL A 78 6.35 10.00 -2.68
C VAL A 78 7.53 9.09 -2.27
N GLY A 79 7.26 7.88 -1.78
CA GLY A 79 8.26 6.93 -1.29
C GLY A 79 8.53 6.97 0.23
N HIS A 80 7.88 7.86 0.97
CA HIS A 80 8.03 8.02 2.41
C HIS A 80 7.52 6.84 3.25
N GLN A 81 6.75 5.94 2.65
CA GLN A 81 6.17 4.75 3.27
C GLN A 81 6.86 3.45 2.83
N ALA A 82 8.03 3.52 2.20
CA ALA A 82 8.70 2.39 1.55
C ALA A 82 9.86 1.79 2.35
N TYR A 83 9.96 2.03 3.67
CA TYR A 83 11.07 1.46 4.45
C TYR A 83 11.00 -0.06 4.54
N GLY A 84 9.81 -0.62 4.77
CA GLY A 84 9.62 -2.06 4.73
C GLY A 84 9.99 -2.68 3.38
N HIS A 85 9.67 -1.99 2.28
CA HIS A 85 10.08 -2.40 0.93
C HIS A 85 11.61 -2.48 0.81
N LYS A 86 12.35 -1.45 1.27
CA LYS A 86 13.82 -1.47 1.24
C LYS A 86 14.41 -2.62 2.07
N ILE A 87 13.88 -2.85 3.26
CA ILE A 87 14.35 -3.92 4.15
C ILE A 87 14.13 -5.30 3.51
N LEU A 88 12.97 -5.55 2.91
CA LEU A 88 12.62 -6.83 2.29
C LEU A 88 13.26 -7.05 0.90
N THR A 89 13.98 -6.06 0.38
CA THR A 89 14.61 -6.11 -0.95
C THR A 89 16.14 -5.95 -0.89
N GLY A 90 16.78 -6.62 0.08
CA GLY A 90 18.22 -6.78 0.18
C GLY A 90 18.96 -5.62 0.84
N ARG A 91 18.28 -4.60 1.37
CA ARG A 91 18.92 -3.40 1.94
C ARG A 91 18.86 -3.34 3.46
N ARG A 92 18.47 -4.41 4.13
CA ARG A 92 18.29 -4.44 5.58
C ARG A 92 19.57 -4.12 6.35
N GLU A 93 20.68 -4.77 6.02
CA GLU A 93 21.97 -4.52 6.69
C GLU A 93 22.46 -3.09 6.49
N ALA A 94 22.27 -2.56 5.28
CA ALA A 94 22.64 -1.19 4.93
C ALA A 94 21.65 -0.14 5.47
N PHE A 95 20.48 -0.53 6.00
CA PHE A 95 19.40 0.40 6.34
C PHE A 95 19.79 1.39 7.46
N SER A 96 20.74 1.02 8.31
CA SER A 96 21.35 1.95 9.30
C SER A 96 22.06 3.16 8.66
N THR A 97 22.28 3.14 7.36
CA THR A 97 22.84 4.25 6.56
C THR A 97 21.77 5.05 5.81
N ASN A 98 20.48 4.73 6.00
CA ASN A 98 19.38 5.42 5.32
C ASN A 98 19.46 6.93 5.56
N ARG A 99 19.31 7.72 4.48
CA ARG A 99 19.42 9.19 4.47
C ARG A 99 20.80 9.77 4.77
N LYS A 100 21.84 8.95 4.90
CA LYS A 100 23.22 9.41 5.07
C LYS A 100 23.93 9.54 3.72
N PHE A 101 24.95 10.38 3.69
CA PHE A 101 25.78 10.53 2.48
C PHE A 101 26.41 9.19 2.07
N LYS A 102 26.25 8.82 0.79
CA LYS A 102 26.63 7.51 0.24
C LYS A 102 25.99 6.28 0.89
N GLY A 103 24.96 6.48 1.71
CA GLY A 103 24.15 5.43 2.28
C GLY A 103 22.89 5.14 1.45
N VAL A 104 21.96 4.38 2.04
CA VAL A 104 20.66 4.08 1.45
C VAL A 104 19.87 5.37 1.23
N ARG A 105 19.33 5.55 0.03
CA ARG A 105 18.52 6.73 -0.33
C ARG A 105 17.24 6.82 0.50
N PRO A 106 16.72 8.04 0.77
CA PRO A 106 15.50 8.21 1.56
C PRO A 106 14.25 7.63 0.90
N PHE A 107 14.22 7.60 -0.44
CA PHE A 107 13.12 7.13 -1.27
C PHE A 107 13.60 6.08 -2.26
N PRO A 108 12.70 5.22 -2.78
CA PRO A 108 13.02 4.29 -3.86
C PRO A 108 13.63 4.99 -5.07
N SER A 109 14.65 4.37 -5.67
CA SER A 109 15.32 4.84 -6.87
C SER A 109 15.93 3.68 -7.66
N PRO A 110 15.67 3.56 -8.98
CA PRO A 110 16.25 2.50 -9.83
C PRO A 110 17.77 2.44 -9.84
N GLU A 111 18.43 3.54 -9.49
CA GLU A 111 19.89 3.58 -9.35
C GLU A 111 20.41 2.86 -8.09
N GLU A 112 19.50 2.56 -7.14
CA GLU A 112 19.85 1.90 -5.87
C GLU A 112 19.54 0.40 -5.91
N SER A 113 18.45 0.00 -6.56
CA SER A 113 17.96 -1.37 -6.56
C SER A 113 17.07 -1.66 -7.76
N ASP A 114 17.17 -2.86 -8.34
CA ASP A 114 16.26 -3.35 -9.39
C ASP A 114 14.80 -3.47 -8.92
N TYR A 115 14.57 -3.55 -7.61
CA TYR A 115 13.24 -3.56 -7.00
C TYR A 115 12.58 -2.18 -6.98
N ASP A 116 13.35 -1.10 -7.12
CA ASP A 116 12.88 0.27 -7.17
C ASP A 116 12.58 0.67 -8.61
N THR A 117 11.34 0.57 -9.02
CA THR A 117 10.93 0.71 -10.43
C THR A 117 10.80 2.15 -10.91
N PHE A 118 10.76 3.12 -9.99
CA PHE A 118 10.57 4.53 -10.28
C PHE A 118 11.28 5.40 -9.25
N THR A 119 11.89 6.51 -9.70
CA THR A 119 12.49 7.50 -8.78
C THR A 119 11.37 8.28 -8.08
N CYS A 120 11.20 8.01 -6.79
CA CYS A 120 10.17 8.62 -5.96
C CYS A 120 10.63 9.97 -5.38
N GLY A 121 9.68 10.74 -4.85
CA GLY A 121 9.93 12.04 -4.20
C GLY A 121 8.74 13.01 -4.31
N HIS A 122 8.00 12.96 -5.41
CA HIS A 122 6.83 13.81 -5.65
C HIS A 122 5.53 13.07 -5.37
N ALA A 123 4.54 13.81 -4.85
CA ALA A 123 3.20 13.29 -4.59
C ALA A 123 2.37 13.22 -5.87
N SER A 124 1.40 12.31 -5.90
CA SER A 124 0.34 12.19 -6.90
C SER A 124 0.77 11.65 -8.28
N ASN A 125 2.04 11.29 -8.49
CA ASN A 125 2.56 10.86 -9.79
C ASN A 125 2.60 9.34 -9.98
N SER A 126 2.41 8.56 -8.93
CA SER A 126 2.55 7.09 -8.96
C SER A 126 1.57 6.42 -9.94
N ILE A 127 0.32 6.90 -10.02
CA ILE A 127 -0.70 6.35 -10.90
C ILE A 127 -0.29 6.53 -12.37
N SER A 128 0.13 7.74 -12.77
CA SER A 128 0.55 8.02 -14.14
C SER A 128 1.81 7.25 -14.53
N ALA A 129 2.81 7.18 -13.63
CA ALA A 129 4.03 6.41 -13.86
C ALA A 129 3.74 4.91 -14.03
N ALA A 130 2.93 4.34 -13.13
CA ALA A 130 2.55 2.94 -13.18
C ALA A 130 1.66 2.62 -14.39
N LEU A 131 0.77 3.54 -14.80
CA LEU A 131 -0.02 3.38 -16.02
C LEU A 131 0.87 3.29 -17.25
N GLY A 132 1.87 4.17 -17.37
CA GLY A 132 2.83 4.10 -18.48
C GLY A 132 3.57 2.75 -18.54
N MET A 133 3.95 2.20 -17.39
CA MET A 133 4.57 0.86 -17.29
C MET A 133 3.59 -0.25 -17.68
N ALA A 134 2.33 -0.17 -17.24
CA ALA A 134 1.30 -1.17 -17.56
C ALA A 134 0.95 -1.19 -19.05
N VAL A 135 0.84 -0.02 -19.68
CA VAL A 135 0.61 0.12 -21.12
C VAL A 135 1.81 -0.42 -21.90
N ALA A 136 3.05 -0.04 -21.51
CA ALA A 136 4.26 -0.54 -22.15
C ALA A 136 4.40 -2.07 -22.03
N ALA A 137 4.01 -2.67 -20.91
CA ALA A 137 3.99 -4.12 -20.74
C ALA A 137 2.96 -4.78 -21.68
N ALA A 138 1.76 -4.20 -21.80
CA ALA A 138 0.73 -4.69 -22.70
C ALA A 138 1.18 -4.63 -24.16
N GLU A 139 1.78 -3.51 -24.60
CA GLU A 139 2.32 -3.34 -25.97
C GLU A 139 3.45 -4.31 -26.28
N LYS A 140 4.29 -4.64 -25.29
CA LYS A 140 5.34 -5.65 -25.43
C LYS A 140 4.84 -7.09 -25.37
N GLY A 141 3.56 -7.32 -25.12
CA GLY A 141 2.97 -8.65 -24.97
C GLY A 141 3.34 -9.35 -23.64
N GLU A 142 3.81 -8.62 -22.64
CA GLU A 142 4.17 -9.12 -21.31
C GLU A 142 2.90 -9.34 -20.45
N LYS A 143 2.07 -10.31 -20.84
CA LYS A 143 0.74 -10.51 -20.25
C LYS A 143 0.74 -10.91 -18.79
N ASP A 144 1.83 -11.52 -18.32
CA ASP A 144 1.99 -11.99 -16.94
C ASP A 144 2.62 -10.94 -16.02
N ARG A 145 3.00 -9.77 -16.56
CA ARG A 145 3.55 -8.68 -15.76
C ARG A 145 2.45 -7.88 -15.08
N HIS A 146 2.53 -7.76 -13.77
CA HIS A 146 1.65 -6.91 -12.98
C HIS A 146 2.33 -5.58 -12.68
N VAL A 147 1.53 -4.51 -12.65
CA VAL A 147 1.99 -3.17 -12.25
C VAL A 147 1.06 -2.64 -11.17
N VAL A 148 1.67 -2.23 -10.06
CA VAL A 148 0.96 -1.76 -8.87
C VAL A 148 1.41 -0.35 -8.53
N ALA A 149 0.47 0.59 -8.43
CA ALA A 149 0.70 1.93 -7.88
C ALA A 149 0.20 1.97 -6.43
N ILE A 150 1.00 2.50 -5.51
CA ILE A 150 0.59 2.71 -4.12
C ILE A 150 0.52 4.21 -3.87
N ILE A 151 -0.65 4.70 -3.49
CA ILE A 151 -0.90 6.11 -3.26
C ILE A 151 -1.63 6.33 -1.93
N GLY A 152 -1.23 7.34 -1.17
CA GLY A 152 -1.92 7.76 0.05
C GLY A 152 -3.14 8.64 -0.26
N ASP A 153 -4.10 8.70 0.69
CA ASP A 153 -5.30 9.54 0.62
C ASP A 153 -4.97 11.02 0.41
N GLY A 154 -3.93 11.54 1.06
CA GLY A 154 -3.46 12.91 0.86
C GLY A 154 -2.97 13.17 -0.56
N SER A 155 -2.17 12.27 -1.14
CA SER A 155 -1.68 12.39 -2.52
C SER A 155 -2.79 12.19 -3.55
N MET A 156 -3.85 11.44 -3.22
CA MET A 156 -5.00 11.21 -4.08
C MET A 156 -5.78 12.50 -4.37
N SER A 157 -5.65 13.53 -3.54
CA SER A 157 -6.28 14.83 -3.75
C SER A 157 -5.60 15.69 -4.82
N GLY A 158 -4.43 15.33 -5.30
CA GLY A 158 -3.69 16.08 -6.32
C GLY A 158 -4.25 15.89 -7.72
N GLY A 159 -4.26 16.97 -8.54
CA GLY A 159 -4.79 16.93 -9.90
C GLY A 159 -4.15 15.89 -10.79
N LEU A 160 -2.83 15.64 -10.66
CA LEU A 160 -2.10 14.64 -11.41
C LEU A 160 -2.59 13.21 -11.14
N ALA A 161 -3.01 12.90 -9.89
CA ALA A 161 -3.62 11.61 -9.57
C ALA A 161 -4.95 11.41 -10.30
N PHE A 162 -5.80 12.46 -10.35
CA PHE A 162 -7.06 12.43 -11.10
C PHE A 162 -6.84 12.29 -12.60
N GLU A 163 -5.86 12.98 -13.17
CA GLU A 163 -5.49 12.82 -14.57
C GLU A 163 -5.02 11.40 -14.87
N GLY A 164 -4.20 10.82 -14.00
CA GLY A 164 -3.78 9.43 -14.08
C GLY A 164 -4.97 8.45 -14.06
N LEU A 165 -5.93 8.65 -13.16
CA LEU A 165 -7.17 7.86 -13.10
C LEU A 165 -8.01 8.00 -14.37
N ASN A 166 -8.20 9.23 -14.84
CA ASN A 166 -8.95 9.50 -16.07
C ASN A 166 -8.33 8.80 -17.27
N ASN A 167 -7.01 8.84 -17.40
CA ASN A 167 -6.30 8.16 -18.47
C ASN A 167 -6.35 6.62 -18.31
N ALA A 168 -6.19 6.10 -17.08
CA ALA A 168 -6.31 4.66 -16.81
C ALA A 168 -7.69 4.10 -17.18
N SER A 169 -8.74 4.91 -17.07
CA SER A 169 -10.12 4.51 -17.40
C SER A 169 -10.36 4.31 -18.90
N SER A 170 -9.59 5.00 -19.73
CA SER A 170 -9.78 5.02 -21.21
C SER A 170 -8.73 4.20 -21.97
N THR A 171 -7.60 3.89 -21.35
CA THR A 171 -6.50 3.16 -21.98
C THR A 171 -6.54 1.68 -21.55
N PRO A 172 -6.41 0.71 -22.49
CA PRO A 172 -6.33 -0.71 -22.12
C PRO A 172 -5.12 -1.00 -21.22
N ASN A 173 -5.38 -1.45 -19.99
CA ASN A 173 -4.35 -1.77 -19.02
C ASN A 173 -4.87 -2.70 -17.92
N ASN A 174 -3.98 -3.28 -17.12
CA ASN A 174 -4.29 -4.11 -15.94
C ASN A 174 -3.79 -3.49 -14.64
N LEU A 175 -3.62 -2.17 -14.61
CA LEU A 175 -3.10 -1.44 -13.46
C LEU A 175 -3.89 -1.74 -12.19
N LEU A 176 -3.18 -2.10 -11.12
CA LEU A 176 -3.71 -2.15 -9.77
C LEU A 176 -3.27 -0.89 -9.01
N ILE A 177 -4.22 -0.13 -8.51
CA ILE A 177 -3.99 1.01 -7.66
C ILE A 177 -4.33 0.61 -6.23
N ILE A 178 -3.41 0.80 -5.29
CA ILE A 178 -3.64 0.61 -3.86
C ILE A 178 -3.78 1.98 -3.23
N LEU A 179 -4.99 2.29 -2.78
CA LEU A 179 -5.27 3.48 -2.00
C LEU A 179 -5.05 3.15 -0.52
N ASN A 180 -3.97 3.69 0.04
CA ASN A 180 -3.66 3.60 1.46
C ASN A 180 -4.29 4.79 2.18
N ASP A 181 -5.45 4.57 2.78
CA ASP A 181 -6.25 5.57 3.48
C ASP A 181 -6.03 5.45 5.00
N ASN A 182 -5.46 6.48 5.59
CA ASN A 182 -5.26 6.58 7.03
C ASN A 182 -5.78 7.90 7.62
N ASP A 183 -6.64 8.61 6.88
CA ASP A 183 -7.22 9.91 7.24
C ASP A 183 -6.19 11.03 7.49
N MET A 184 -4.92 10.82 7.12
CA MET A 184 -3.81 11.71 7.43
C MET A 184 -2.90 11.93 6.23
N SER A 185 -2.59 13.19 5.98
CA SER A 185 -1.44 13.61 5.17
C SER A 185 -0.21 13.82 6.09
N ILE A 186 0.48 14.95 6.01
CA ILE A 186 1.39 15.40 7.10
C ILE A 186 0.52 15.75 8.30
N ASP A 187 -0.53 16.52 8.10
CA ASP A 187 -1.62 16.86 9.02
C ASP A 187 -2.92 16.17 8.58
N ARG A 188 -4.04 16.41 9.26
CA ARG A 188 -5.33 15.83 8.90
C ARG A 188 -5.75 16.25 7.49
N SER A 189 -6.10 15.29 6.67
CA SER A 189 -6.60 15.54 5.31
C SER A 189 -7.86 16.41 5.35
N VAL A 190 -8.01 17.33 4.38
CA VAL A 190 -9.15 18.24 4.25
C VAL A 190 -9.73 18.18 2.83
N GLY A 191 -10.96 18.69 2.67
CA GLY A 191 -11.60 18.84 1.35
C GLY A 191 -12.59 17.74 0.98
N GLY A 192 -13.20 17.88 -0.21
CA GLY A 192 -14.28 17.01 -0.67
C GLY A 192 -13.88 15.57 -0.89
N MET A 193 -12.64 15.30 -1.30
CA MET A 193 -12.14 13.94 -1.47
C MET A 193 -12.08 13.20 -0.14
N LYS A 194 -11.60 13.86 0.93
CA LYS A 194 -11.63 13.27 2.27
C LYS A 194 -13.04 12.90 2.71
N GLN A 195 -13.98 13.84 2.58
CA GLN A 195 -15.38 13.57 2.93
C GLN A 195 -15.95 12.41 2.13
N TYR A 196 -15.59 12.32 0.86
CA TYR A 196 -16.00 11.23 -0.01
C TYR A 196 -15.41 9.88 0.46
N LEU A 197 -14.10 9.79 0.74
CA LEU A 197 -13.45 8.57 1.24
C LEU A 197 -14.01 8.17 2.61
N PHE A 198 -14.21 9.12 3.51
CA PHE A 198 -14.85 8.91 4.80
C PHE A 198 -16.25 8.30 4.67
N ASN A 199 -17.06 8.81 3.75
CA ASN A 199 -18.39 8.24 3.48
C ASN A 199 -18.30 6.81 2.93
N LEU A 200 -17.28 6.48 2.12
CA LEU A 200 -17.04 5.11 1.66
C LEU A 200 -16.64 4.17 2.81
N THR A 201 -15.79 4.63 3.74
CA THR A 201 -15.35 3.82 4.89
C THR A 201 -16.46 3.60 5.89
N THR A 202 -17.31 4.60 6.14
CA THR A 202 -18.44 4.51 7.09
C THR A 202 -19.64 3.72 6.56
N SER A 203 -19.75 3.55 5.23
CA SER A 203 -20.81 2.77 4.57
C SER A 203 -20.58 1.24 4.62
N ASN A 204 -20.07 0.71 5.70
CA ASN A 204 -19.67 -0.69 5.88
C ASN A 204 -20.78 -1.74 5.60
N ARG A 205 -22.05 -1.42 5.74
CA ARG A 205 -23.15 -2.35 5.46
C ARG A 205 -23.26 -2.73 3.98
N TYR A 206 -22.97 -1.80 3.08
CA TYR A 206 -23.04 -2.02 1.63
C TYR A 206 -21.90 -2.91 1.13
N ASN A 207 -20.69 -2.67 1.60
CA ASN A 207 -19.50 -3.41 1.18
C ASN A 207 -19.49 -4.87 1.69
N GLN A 208 -19.93 -5.13 2.91
CA GLN A 208 -20.04 -6.50 3.43
C GLN A 208 -21.12 -7.33 2.71
N LEU A 209 -22.22 -6.72 2.31
CA LEU A 209 -23.28 -7.42 1.56
C LEU A 209 -22.81 -7.79 0.16
N ARG A 210 -22.12 -6.90 -0.52
CA ARG A 210 -21.54 -7.11 -1.85
C ARG A 210 -20.50 -8.25 -1.87
N PHE A 211 -19.62 -8.30 -0.86
CA PHE A 211 -18.62 -9.36 -0.74
C PHE A 211 -19.22 -10.73 -0.42
N LYS A 212 -20.25 -10.78 0.43
CA LYS A 212 -20.95 -12.03 0.76
C LYS A 212 -21.76 -12.59 -0.42
N THR A 213 -22.43 -11.72 -1.18
CA THR A 213 -23.24 -12.16 -2.34
C THR A 213 -22.39 -12.62 -3.50
N SER A 214 -21.24 -11.96 -3.80
CA SER A 214 -20.33 -12.42 -4.86
C SER A 214 -19.71 -13.78 -4.51
N ARG A 215 -19.36 -14.01 -3.24
CA ARG A 215 -18.81 -15.29 -2.75
C ARG A 215 -19.83 -16.42 -2.76
N LEU A 216 -21.11 -16.11 -2.44
CA LEU A 216 -22.19 -17.09 -2.48
C LEU A 216 -22.48 -17.56 -3.90
N LEU A 217 -22.54 -16.63 -4.85
CA LEU A 217 -22.73 -16.92 -6.29
C LEU A 217 -21.56 -17.72 -6.87
N PHE A 218 -20.35 -17.48 -6.42
CA PHE A 218 -19.15 -18.23 -6.83
C PHE A 218 -19.15 -19.67 -6.28
N LYS A 219 -19.62 -19.87 -5.03
CA LYS A 219 -19.71 -21.20 -4.39
C LYS A 219 -20.81 -22.08 -4.97
N MET A 220 -21.85 -21.50 -5.57
CA MET A 220 -23.02 -22.26 -6.03
C MET A 220 -22.83 -22.93 -7.40
N GLY A 221 -21.70 -22.71 -8.10
CA GLY A 221 -21.33 -23.48 -9.31
C GLY A 221 -22.33 -23.49 -10.49
N LEU A 222 -23.36 -22.65 -10.46
CA LEU A 222 -24.60 -22.79 -11.23
C LEU A 222 -24.59 -22.07 -12.59
N LEU A 223 -23.45 -21.58 -13.12
CA LEU A 223 -23.50 -20.70 -14.28
C LEU A 223 -22.41 -20.99 -15.33
N ASN A 224 -22.84 -21.30 -16.52
CA ASN A 224 -22.04 -21.22 -17.76
C ASN A 224 -21.60 -19.78 -18.02
N GLU A 225 -20.40 -19.56 -18.60
CA GLU A 225 -19.74 -18.25 -18.71
C GLU A 225 -20.59 -17.14 -19.35
N ASP A 226 -21.40 -17.46 -20.35
CA ASP A 226 -22.23 -16.46 -21.07
C ASP A 226 -23.46 -16.02 -20.26
N ARG A 227 -24.10 -16.95 -19.57
CA ARG A 227 -25.19 -16.62 -18.62
C ARG A 227 -24.72 -15.85 -17.42
N ARG A 228 -23.49 -16.10 -16.99
CA ARG A 228 -22.81 -15.35 -15.90
C ARG A 228 -22.60 -13.88 -16.28
N LYS A 229 -22.13 -13.58 -17.50
CA LYS A 229 -21.96 -12.20 -17.99
C LYS A 229 -23.29 -11.45 -18.06
N ALA A 230 -24.36 -12.12 -18.55
CA ALA A 230 -25.69 -11.54 -18.61
C ALA A 230 -26.29 -11.27 -17.21
N LEU A 231 -26.15 -12.22 -16.27
CA LEU A 231 -26.64 -12.07 -14.89
C LEU A 231 -25.85 -11.00 -14.11
N ILE A 232 -24.53 -10.90 -14.33
CA ILE A 232 -23.71 -9.84 -13.74
C ILE A 232 -24.12 -8.46 -14.29
N ARG A 233 -24.38 -8.34 -15.59
CA ARG A 233 -24.91 -7.10 -16.21
C ARG A 233 -26.29 -6.75 -15.66
N PHE A 234 -27.20 -7.71 -15.56
CA PHE A 234 -28.55 -7.51 -15.03
C PHE A 234 -28.52 -7.17 -13.54
N ALA A 235 -27.71 -7.87 -12.72
CA ALA A 235 -27.52 -7.56 -11.31
C ALA A 235 -26.86 -6.18 -11.09
N ASN A 236 -25.94 -5.78 -11.98
CA ASN A 236 -25.35 -4.45 -11.94
C ASN A 236 -26.35 -3.37 -12.39
N SER A 237 -27.23 -3.63 -13.36
CA SER A 237 -28.31 -2.73 -13.78
C SER A 237 -29.35 -2.53 -12.67
N LEU A 238 -29.78 -3.59 -12.01
CA LEU A 238 -30.71 -3.51 -10.86
C LEU A 238 -30.07 -2.80 -9.66
N LYS A 239 -28.77 -2.99 -9.44
CA LYS A 239 -28.01 -2.28 -8.39
C LYS A 239 -27.82 -0.80 -8.68
N SER A 240 -27.60 -0.40 -9.94
CA SER A 240 -27.52 1.01 -10.32
C SER A 240 -28.84 1.75 -10.13
N MET A 241 -29.97 1.07 -10.24
CA MET A 241 -31.29 1.63 -9.93
C MET A 241 -31.61 1.70 -8.42
N ALA A 242 -31.02 0.81 -7.61
CA ALA A 242 -31.24 0.74 -6.17
C ALA A 242 -30.19 1.49 -5.34
N ALA A 243 -29.00 1.78 -5.89
CA ALA A 243 -27.92 2.47 -5.22
C ALA A 243 -27.82 3.92 -5.74
N GLN A 244 -28.37 4.86 -5.00
CA GLN A 244 -28.28 6.30 -5.28
C GLN A 244 -26.86 6.90 -5.18
N GLN A 245 -25.83 6.08 -4.98
CA GLN A 245 -24.42 6.55 -4.95
C GLN A 245 -23.53 5.59 -5.75
N GLN A 246 -23.31 5.89 -7.02
CA GLN A 246 -22.19 5.33 -7.75
C GLN A 246 -20.88 5.84 -7.10
N ASN A 247 -19.98 4.91 -6.79
CA ASN A 247 -18.62 5.24 -6.42
C ASN A 247 -17.95 5.99 -7.59
N ILE A 248 -17.27 7.12 -7.34
CA ILE A 248 -16.59 7.92 -8.37
C ILE A 248 -15.65 7.08 -9.24
N PHE A 249 -14.97 6.10 -8.68
CA PHE A 249 -14.08 5.20 -9.41
C PHE A 249 -14.85 4.28 -10.37
N GLU A 250 -15.98 3.74 -9.92
CA GLU A 250 -16.86 2.92 -10.77
C GLU A 250 -17.52 3.76 -11.88
N GLY A 251 -17.83 5.02 -11.59
CA GLY A 251 -18.26 6.01 -12.57
C GLY A 251 -17.22 6.28 -13.67
N MET A 252 -15.95 6.16 -13.34
CA MET A 252 -14.81 6.22 -14.25
C MET A 252 -14.44 4.87 -14.85
N ASN A 253 -15.26 3.83 -14.75
CA ASN A 253 -14.98 2.50 -15.27
C ASN A 253 -13.79 1.77 -14.61
N ILE A 254 -13.38 2.19 -13.41
CA ILE A 254 -12.33 1.58 -12.61
C ILE A 254 -12.98 0.70 -11.54
N ARG A 255 -12.62 -0.58 -11.49
CA ARG A 255 -13.18 -1.49 -10.48
C ARG A 255 -12.69 -1.14 -9.10
N TYR A 256 -13.61 -1.01 -8.16
CA TYR A 256 -13.30 -0.68 -6.78
C TYR A 256 -13.51 -1.86 -5.84
N PHE A 257 -12.50 -2.13 -4.99
CA PHE A 257 -12.51 -3.14 -3.94
C PHE A 257 -12.19 -2.50 -2.60
N GLY A 258 -13.00 -2.75 -1.60
CA GLY A 258 -12.76 -2.23 -0.25
C GLY A 258 -13.89 -1.34 0.26
N PRO A 259 -13.64 -0.56 1.34
CA PRO A 259 -12.40 -0.58 2.12
C PRO A 259 -12.23 -1.89 2.91
N ILE A 260 -10.97 -2.34 3.05
CA ILE A 260 -10.62 -3.48 3.89
C ILE A 260 -9.60 -3.06 4.96
N ASN A 261 -9.51 -3.85 6.04
CA ASN A 261 -8.51 -3.60 7.08
C ASN A 261 -7.09 -3.79 6.52
N GLY A 262 -6.32 -2.71 6.49
CA GLY A 262 -4.94 -2.68 6.00
C GLY A 262 -3.91 -3.27 6.97
N HIS A 263 -4.34 -3.76 8.15
CA HIS A 263 -3.48 -4.44 9.13
C HIS A 263 -3.76 -5.94 9.27
N ASP A 264 -4.53 -6.52 8.34
CA ASP A 264 -4.73 -7.97 8.23
C ASP A 264 -3.97 -8.48 7.01
N VAL A 265 -2.69 -8.81 7.18
CA VAL A 265 -1.80 -9.26 6.12
C VAL A 265 -2.33 -10.49 5.38
N LYS A 266 -2.98 -11.44 6.10
CA LYS A 266 -3.55 -12.65 5.49
C LYS A 266 -4.72 -12.31 4.57
N ASN A 267 -5.60 -11.40 5.01
CA ASN A 267 -6.73 -10.95 4.21
C ASN A 267 -6.26 -10.12 3.02
N ILE A 268 -5.26 -9.24 3.19
CA ILE A 268 -4.67 -8.46 2.08
C ILE A 268 -4.08 -9.41 1.05
N ALA A 269 -3.24 -10.36 1.45
CA ALA A 269 -2.62 -11.32 0.53
C ALA A 269 -3.66 -12.15 -0.22
N ARG A 270 -4.75 -12.57 0.45
CA ARG A 270 -5.87 -13.28 -0.19
C ARG A 270 -6.57 -12.42 -1.23
N VAL A 271 -6.91 -11.17 -0.86
CA VAL A 271 -7.61 -10.26 -1.79
C VAL A 271 -6.72 -9.92 -2.99
N LEU A 272 -5.43 -9.66 -2.77
CA LEU A 272 -4.48 -9.40 -3.86
C LEU A 272 -4.40 -10.57 -4.83
N ARG A 273 -4.35 -11.82 -4.34
CA ARG A 273 -4.39 -13.03 -5.20
C ARG A 273 -5.70 -13.14 -6.01
N ASP A 274 -6.83 -12.78 -5.38
CA ASP A 274 -8.14 -12.85 -6.02
C ASP A 274 -8.31 -11.81 -7.15
N ILE A 275 -7.64 -10.65 -7.04
CA ILE A 275 -7.84 -9.53 -7.97
C ILE A 275 -6.70 -9.29 -8.96
N LYS A 276 -5.48 -9.81 -8.72
CA LYS A 276 -4.29 -9.51 -9.54
C LYS A 276 -4.47 -9.81 -11.01
N ASP A 277 -5.10 -10.94 -11.33
CA ASP A 277 -5.29 -11.42 -12.70
C ASP A 277 -6.58 -10.90 -13.37
N MET A 278 -7.36 -10.06 -12.67
CA MET A 278 -8.55 -9.44 -13.24
C MET A 278 -8.17 -8.41 -14.30
N GLN A 279 -8.82 -8.44 -15.44
CA GLN A 279 -8.60 -7.51 -16.54
C GLN A 279 -9.13 -6.10 -16.22
N GLY A 280 -8.46 -5.08 -16.75
CA GLY A 280 -8.80 -3.67 -16.59
C GLY A 280 -8.31 -3.02 -15.30
N PRO A 281 -8.36 -1.69 -15.22
CA PRO A 281 -7.90 -0.93 -14.08
C PRO A 281 -8.74 -1.22 -12.84
N LYS A 282 -8.09 -1.27 -11.69
CA LYS A 282 -8.73 -1.57 -10.41
C LYS A 282 -8.08 -0.84 -9.24
N ILE A 283 -8.90 -0.50 -8.26
CA ILE A 283 -8.47 0.12 -7.00
C ILE A 283 -8.78 -0.84 -5.86
N LEU A 284 -7.78 -1.09 -5.03
CA LEU A 284 -7.93 -1.71 -3.72
C LEU A 284 -7.78 -0.63 -2.64
N HIS A 285 -8.84 -0.35 -1.92
CA HIS A 285 -8.86 0.63 -0.82
C HIS A 285 -8.54 -0.08 0.50
N LEU A 286 -7.44 0.31 1.13
CA LEU A 286 -7.02 -0.16 2.44
C LEU A 286 -7.22 0.94 3.47
N HIS A 287 -7.89 0.61 4.57
CA HIS A 287 -7.94 1.47 5.74
C HIS A 287 -6.84 1.08 6.71
N THR A 288 -5.91 2.01 6.98
CA THR A 288 -4.74 1.80 7.83
C THR A 288 -4.68 2.79 8.97
N VAL A 289 -3.79 2.55 9.93
CA VAL A 289 -3.49 3.46 11.04
C VAL A 289 -2.04 3.90 10.90
N LYS A 290 -1.80 5.20 10.74
CA LYS A 290 -0.48 5.79 10.70
C LYS A 290 0.22 5.59 12.05
N GLY A 291 1.45 5.07 12.05
CA GLY A 291 2.16 4.75 13.30
C GLY A 291 1.82 3.41 13.93
N LYS A 292 1.10 2.53 13.24
CA LYS A 292 0.62 1.23 13.76
C LYS A 292 1.68 0.43 14.48
N GLY A 293 1.35 -0.01 15.71
CA GLY A 293 2.23 -0.82 16.56
C GLY A 293 3.26 -0.02 17.37
N PHE A 294 3.19 1.33 17.32
CA PHE A 294 3.94 2.20 18.20
C PHE A 294 2.99 3.26 18.80
N GLU A 295 2.53 3.02 20.02
CA GLU A 295 1.44 3.77 20.66
C GLU A 295 1.64 5.31 20.63
N PRO A 296 2.84 5.87 20.87
CA PRO A 296 3.04 7.32 20.75
C PRO A 296 2.76 7.87 19.35
N ALA A 297 3.08 7.10 18.29
CA ALA A 297 2.85 7.50 16.92
C ALA A 297 1.39 7.30 16.49
N GLU A 298 0.69 6.30 17.03
CA GLU A 298 -0.75 6.14 16.82
C GLU A 298 -1.55 7.30 17.43
N LYS A 299 -1.11 7.81 18.59
CA LYS A 299 -1.78 8.93 19.29
C LYS A 299 -1.49 10.30 18.68
N ASN A 300 -0.26 10.50 18.16
CA ASN A 300 0.20 11.79 17.63
C ASN A 300 0.92 11.58 16.27
N PRO A 301 0.19 11.17 15.22
CA PRO A 301 0.80 10.75 13.95
C PRO A 301 1.43 11.91 13.15
N ASP A 302 1.12 13.15 13.47
CA ASP A 302 1.73 14.38 12.96
C ASP A 302 3.15 14.55 13.50
N ILE A 303 3.33 14.51 14.83
CA ILE A 303 4.63 14.61 15.51
C ILE A 303 5.56 13.48 15.06
N TRP A 304 5.01 12.26 14.95
CA TRP A 304 5.74 11.06 14.59
C TRP A 304 5.83 10.81 13.06
N HIS A 305 5.46 11.79 12.25
CA HIS A 305 5.59 11.66 10.79
C HIS A 305 7.06 11.46 10.39
N ALA A 306 7.97 12.33 10.87
CA ALA A 306 9.41 12.24 10.67
C ALA A 306 10.12 12.77 11.91
N PRO A 307 10.12 12.00 13.01
CA PRO A 307 10.75 12.43 14.27
C PRO A 307 12.26 12.50 14.13
N GLY A 308 12.91 13.29 15.00
CA GLY A 308 14.33 13.20 15.26
C GLY A 308 14.75 11.86 15.87
N LYS A 309 15.98 11.76 16.41
CA LYS A 309 16.37 10.57 17.20
C LYS A 309 15.53 10.51 18.47
N PHE A 310 15.13 9.31 18.86
CA PHE A 310 14.36 9.11 20.08
C PHE A 310 14.80 7.84 20.82
N CYS A 311 14.56 7.83 22.12
CA CYS A 311 14.89 6.70 22.98
C CYS A 311 13.70 5.74 23.10
N LEU A 312 13.93 4.46 22.87
CA LEU A 312 12.88 3.43 22.98
C LEU A 312 12.46 3.15 24.44
N LEU A 313 13.28 3.58 25.42
CA LEU A 313 12.97 3.44 26.86
C LEU A 313 11.99 4.52 27.36
N TYR A 314 11.85 5.62 26.64
CA TYR A 314 10.94 6.72 26.96
C TYR A 314 9.86 6.81 25.90
N THR A 315 8.61 6.83 26.31
CA THR A 315 7.44 6.79 25.42
C THR A 315 7.11 8.11 24.71
N SER A 316 7.95 9.15 24.88
CA SER A 316 7.79 10.42 24.17
C SER A 316 9.15 10.99 23.75
N PRO A 317 9.24 11.70 22.59
CA PRO A 317 10.43 12.47 22.23
C PRO A 317 10.68 13.55 23.29
N SER A 318 11.94 13.83 23.58
CA SER A 318 12.26 14.96 24.45
C SER A 318 11.92 16.29 23.75
N PRO A 319 11.69 17.39 24.47
CA PRO A 319 11.50 18.70 23.84
C PRO A 319 12.64 19.10 22.89
N ARG A 320 13.87 18.66 23.15
CA ARG A 320 15.03 18.88 22.26
C ARG A 320 14.92 18.10 20.96
N ASP A 321 14.35 16.88 20.97
CA ASP A 321 14.16 16.07 19.76
C ASP A 321 13.13 16.70 18.81
N VAL A 322 12.21 17.50 19.34
CA VAL A 322 11.18 18.22 18.55
C VAL A 322 11.73 19.51 17.95
N GLU A 323 12.66 20.20 18.63
CA GLU A 323 13.25 21.45 18.14
C GLU A 323 14.24 21.21 16.99
N GLU A 324 15.06 20.16 17.05
CA GLU A 324 16.01 19.82 15.97
C GLU A 324 15.29 19.37 14.66
N SER A 325 14.04 18.92 14.73
CA SER A 325 13.27 18.53 13.55
C SER A 325 12.63 19.70 12.79
N ARG A 326 12.70 20.93 13.34
CA ARG A 326 12.12 22.15 12.74
C ARG A 326 13.16 23.04 12.06
N MET A 327 14.44 22.70 12.12
CA MET A 327 15.51 23.30 11.34
C MET A 327 15.87 22.42 10.15
#